data_62b12041f0ac5f1923eed87ad9b4ad3d
#
_entry.id   62b12041f0ac5f1923eed87ad9b4ad3d
#
_cell.length_a   1.000
_cell.length_b   1.000
_cell.length_c   1.000
_cell.angle_alpha   90.00
_cell.angle_beta   90.00
_cell.angle_gamma   90.00
#
_symmetry.space_group_name_H-M   'P 1'
#
loop_
_entity.id
_entity.type
_entity.pdbx_description
1 polymer ?
#
loop_
_entity_poly.entity_id
_entity_poly.type
_entity_poly.pdbx_seq_one_letter_code
_entity_poly.pdbx_strand_id
1 'polypeptide(L)'
;MKKDLKTNLVNRKVKKPNPVFMTVGMWVVGIMNKLYKVDFSYDYDPKSIKGQPTVLLSAHASRMEFVYTVYGFGRKDINVVCGFQNIFKKGLYNLFIAFGVISKYLYQPDIMCVKNMLRALKRGGAVGLFPEGIQSTSGSTHPINPATARFIKSSKANIVVCTSRGAYLATNRYSKDRKKGYIGIHYSLLFTPQMLEELTEEQIYKAILEKISYNDFAFNKEARHKYVGKLPNASGIDNILYKCPDCKEERTLHVEGDTVTCTACGFAAQVNEYYDLVKQKGNEIPDDIDAWYKWQRRCVAKDVKNDDFVMMLDGSLCMLKFDKLRKPPKDRETLSVGTAKLTNRGLCFEGTLDGKEVNFTFEAKSLYSLTFSTQGYLEFYYNNDYYMMVPNEKPKDLIKWTIAAEEIHNLYDERWRAACEDVYDYEKGEVVYG
;
A
#
# COMPACT_ATOMS: atom_id res chain seq x y z
N MET A 1 -35.34 -7.65 -11.78
CA MET A 1 -33.90 -7.43 -12.03
C MET A 1 -33.15 -7.63 -10.71
N LYS A 2 -32.36 -8.68 -10.54
CA LYS A 2 -31.42 -8.79 -9.41
C LYS A 2 -30.38 -7.69 -9.58
N LYS A 3 -30.36 -6.70 -8.68
CA LYS A 3 -29.29 -5.67 -8.68
C LYS A 3 -27.95 -6.39 -8.53
N ASP A 4 -27.02 -6.05 -9.43
CA ASP A 4 -25.64 -6.52 -9.41
C ASP A 4 -24.99 -6.26 -8.03
N LEU A 5 -24.15 -7.17 -7.55
CA LEU A 5 -23.46 -7.05 -6.25
C LEU A 5 -22.63 -5.76 -6.17
N LYS A 6 -21.97 -5.36 -7.26
CA LYS A 6 -21.23 -4.09 -7.36
C LYS A 6 -22.14 -2.90 -7.04
N THR A 7 -23.25 -2.79 -7.77
CA THR A 7 -24.25 -1.72 -7.59
C THR A 7 -24.83 -1.72 -6.17
N ASN A 8 -25.09 -2.89 -5.59
CA ASN A 8 -25.60 -3.01 -4.23
C ASN A 8 -24.58 -2.52 -3.19
N LEU A 9 -23.30 -2.84 -3.36
CA LEU A 9 -22.26 -2.44 -2.40
C LEU A 9 -21.95 -0.94 -2.51
N VAL A 10 -21.81 -0.42 -3.74
CA VAL A 10 -21.52 1.01 -3.98
C VAL A 10 -22.63 1.91 -3.41
N ASN A 11 -23.88 1.54 -3.62
CA ASN A 11 -25.03 2.34 -3.13
C ASN A 11 -25.39 2.06 -1.66
N ARG A 12 -24.69 1.17 -1.00
CA ARG A 12 -25.00 0.77 0.36
C ARG A 12 -24.68 1.89 1.34
N LYS A 13 -25.69 2.26 2.15
CA LYS A 13 -25.45 3.08 3.34
C LYS A 13 -24.72 2.27 4.39
N VAL A 14 -23.57 2.76 4.86
CA VAL A 14 -22.80 2.08 5.91
C VAL A 14 -23.61 1.96 7.20
N LYS A 15 -23.58 0.76 7.81
CA LYS A 15 -24.19 0.50 9.11
C LYS A 15 -23.11 0.51 10.21
N LYS A 16 -23.53 0.60 11.46
CA LYS A 16 -22.63 0.32 12.60
C LYS A 16 -22.11 -1.12 12.47
N PRO A 17 -20.85 -1.37 12.84
CA PRO A 17 -20.32 -2.72 12.98
C PRO A 17 -21.23 -3.55 13.91
N ASN A 18 -21.38 -4.82 13.61
CA ASN A 18 -22.13 -5.72 14.50
C ASN A 18 -21.31 -5.94 15.79
N PRO A 19 -21.88 -5.63 16.98
CA PRO A 19 -21.13 -5.65 18.23
C PRO A 19 -20.65 -7.05 18.63
N VAL A 20 -21.39 -8.11 18.26
CA VAL A 20 -21.01 -9.51 18.53
C VAL A 20 -19.77 -9.87 17.70
N PHE A 21 -19.82 -9.63 16.39
CA PHE A 21 -18.67 -9.89 15.49
C PHE A 21 -17.45 -9.09 15.90
N MET A 22 -17.62 -7.81 16.26
CA MET A 22 -16.50 -6.97 16.75
C MET A 22 -15.91 -7.52 18.04
N THR A 23 -16.75 -7.96 18.99
CA THR A 23 -16.25 -8.51 20.26
C THR A 23 -15.47 -9.81 20.04
N VAL A 24 -16.01 -10.74 19.24
CA VAL A 24 -15.31 -11.99 18.91
C VAL A 24 -14.02 -11.71 18.14
N GLY A 25 -14.06 -10.81 17.15
CA GLY A 25 -12.88 -10.40 16.38
C GLY A 25 -11.79 -9.82 17.28
N MET A 26 -12.14 -8.88 18.16
CA MET A 26 -11.17 -8.29 19.10
C MET A 26 -10.62 -9.33 20.09
N TRP A 27 -11.41 -10.29 20.54
CA TRP A 27 -10.93 -11.38 21.40
C TRP A 27 -9.89 -12.25 20.67
N VAL A 28 -10.17 -12.67 19.44
CA VAL A 28 -9.23 -13.44 18.61
C VAL A 28 -7.94 -12.64 18.39
N VAL A 29 -8.05 -11.36 18.02
CA VAL A 29 -6.91 -10.48 17.82
C VAL A 29 -6.11 -10.28 19.11
N GLY A 30 -6.78 -10.19 20.27
CA GLY A 30 -6.13 -10.10 21.58
C GLY A 30 -5.24 -11.32 21.88
N ILE A 31 -5.68 -12.52 21.53
CA ILE A 31 -4.87 -13.74 21.64
C ILE A 31 -3.64 -13.64 20.70
N MET A 32 -3.88 -13.24 19.45
CA MET A 32 -2.77 -13.05 18.48
C MET A 32 -1.75 -12.03 18.96
N ASN A 33 -2.18 -10.88 19.48
CA ASN A 33 -1.28 -9.84 19.97
C ASN A 33 -0.41 -10.32 21.13
N LYS A 34 -0.95 -11.13 22.03
CA LYS A 34 -0.15 -11.76 23.10
C LYS A 34 0.89 -12.74 22.54
N LEU A 35 0.52 -13.55 21.55
CA LEU A 35 1.44 -14.48 20.90
C LEU A 35 2.59 -13.77 20.15
N TYR A 36 2.32 -12.59 19.60
CA TYR A 36 3.28 -11.80 18.82
C TYR A 36 3.91 -10.66 19.61
N LYS A 37 3.58 -10.52 20.89
CA LYS A 37 4.11 -9.50 21.78
C LYS A 37 4.02 -8.09 21.18
N VAL A 38 2.80 -7.73 20.71
CA VAL A 38 2.54 -6.39 20.16
C VAL A 38 2.38 -5.43 21.33
N ASP A 39 3.19 -4.38 21.36
CA ASP A 39 3.16 -3.34 22.38
C ASP A 39 2.26 -2.18 21.93
N PHE A 40 1.42 -1.71 22.85
CA PHE A 40 0.51 -0.59 22.62
C PHE A 40 0.83 0.56 23.55
N SER A 41 0.89 1.78 23.00
CA SER A 41 1.12 3.00 23.78
C SER A 41 0.24 4.15 23.29
N TYR A 42 -0.03 5.11 24.17
CA TYR A 42 -0.95 6.22 23.92
C TYR A 42 -0.38 7.49 24.55
N ASP A 43 -0.48 8.63 23.87
CA ASP A 43 -0.18 9.95 24.42
C ASP A 43 -1.43 10.71 24.87
N TYR A 44 -2.59 10.04 24.88
CA TYR A 44 -3.86 10.58 25.37
C TYR A 44 -4.67 9.48 26.10
N ASP A 45 -5.68 9.87 26.87
CA ASP A 45 -6.62 8.89 27.44
C ASP A 45 -7.65 8.45 26.39
N PRO A 46 -7.64 7.17 25.94
CA PRO A 46 -8.62 6.68 24.97
C PRO A 46 -10.08 6.81 25.39
N LYS A 47 -10.35 6.97 26.70
CA LYS A 47 -11.71 7.19 27.24
C LYS A 47 -12.20 8.60 26.93
N SER A 48 -11.32 9.59 26.80
CA SER A 48 -11.67 11.00 26.55
C SER A 48 -12.44 11.22 25.25
N ILE A 49 -12.25 10.35 24.25
CA ILE A 49 -12.91 10.43 22.93
C ILE A 49 -14.00 9.37 22.70
N LYS A 50 -14.36 8.62 23.77
CA LYS A 50 -15.38 7.57 23.67
C LYS A 50 -16.75 8.16 23.32
N GLY A 51 -17.39 7.60 22.27
CA GLY A 51 -18.70 8.06 21.79
C GLY A 51 -18.66 9.36 20.99
N GLN A 52 -17.49 9.96 20.80
CA GLN A 52 -17.33 11.15 19.97
C GLN A 52 -16.94 10.76 18.53
N PRO A 53 -17.34 11.59 17.51
CA PRO A 53 -16.85 11.41 16.14
C PRO A 53 -15.34 11.38 16.13
N THR A 54 -14.75 10.31 15.54
CA THR A 54 -13.29 10.17 15.54
C THR A 54 -12.82 9.56 14.23
N VAL A 55 -11.79 10.15 13.62
CA VAL A 55 -11.06 9.55 12.51
C VAL A 55 -9.75 8.99 13.05
N LEU A 56 -9.53 7.70 12.83
CA LEU A 56 -8.27 7.02 13.07
C LEU A 56 -7.50 6.98 11.77
N LEU A 57 -6.42 7.74 11.68
CA LEU A 57 -5.45 7.67 10.60
C LEU A 57 -4.33 6.71 10.99
N SER A 58 -4.06 5.71 10.18
CA SER A 58 -2.97 4.77 10.43
C SER A 58 -2.02 4.72 9.24
N ALA A 59 -0.73 4.67 9.52
CA ALA A 59 0.28 4.23 8.57
C ALA A 59 -0.10 2.84 8.03
N HIS A 60 0.35 2.48 6.84
CA HIS A 60 0.03 1.18 6.23
C HIS A 60 1.29 0.33 6.04
N ALA A 61 2.03 0.12 7.14
CA ALA A 61 3.33 -0.51 7.14
C ALA A 61 3.30 -2.00 6.75
N SER A 62 2.26 -2.74 7.13
CA SER A 62 2.28 -4.20 6.98
C SER A 62 0.92 -4.82 6.61
N ARG A 63 0.95 -6.09 6.21
CA ARG A 63 -0.26 -6.84 5.85
C ARG A 63 -1.20 -7.09 7.03
N MET A 64 -0.70 -7.07 8.25
CA MET A 64 -1.46 -7.38 9.47
C MET A 64 -1.76 -6.15 10.32
N GLU A 65 -1.23 -5.00 9.95
CA GLU A 65 -1.29 -3.78 10.73
C GLU A 65 -2.71 -3.32 11.03
N PHE A 66 -3.61 -3.39 10.06
CA PHE A 66 -5.02 -2.99 10.26
C PHE A 66 -5.68 -3.74 11.44
N VAL A 67 -5.25 -4.97 11.69
CA VAL A 67 -5.75 -5.81 12.80
C VAL A 67 -5.26 -5.25 14.14
N TYR A 68 -3.97 -4.92 14.23
CA TYR A 68 -3.37 -4.34 15.44
C TYR A 68 -3.93 -2.94 15.71
N THR A 69 -3.99 -2.13 14.65
CA THR A 69 -4.50 -0.75 14.71
C THR A 69 -5.95 -0.68 15.23
N VAL A 70 -6.83 -1.52 14.72
CA VAL A 70 -8.24 -1.55 15.16
C VAL A 70 -8.36 -2.08 16.59
N TYR A 71 -7.58 -3.09 16.94
CA TYR A 71 -7.59 -3.68 18.28
C TYR A 71 -7.12 -2.68 19.35
N GLY A 72 -5.94 -2.06 19.16
CA GLY A 72 -5.39 -1.11 20.13
C GLY A 72 -6.21 0.17 20.22
N PHE A 73 -6.87 0.62 19.13
CA PHE A 73 -7.80 1.74 19.21
C PHE A 73 -9.00 1.48 20.13
N GLY A 74 -9.38 0.22 20.33
CA GLY A 74 -10.31 -0.22 21.36
C GLY A 74 -11.77 0.11 21.11
N ARG A 75 -12.14 0.81 20.04
CA ARG A 75 -13.53 1.19 19.74
C ARG A 75 -14.20 0.14 18.85
N LYS A 76 -15.35 -0.41 19.33
CA LYS A 76 -16.15 -1.40 18.59
C LYS A 76 -17.07 -0.80 17.52
N ASP A 77 -17.23 0.53 17.50
CA ASP A 77 -18.06 1.28 16.57
C ASP A 77 -17.26 1.87 15.40
N ILE A 78 -16.06 1.37 15.16
CA ILE A 78 -15.19 1.80 14.07
C ILE A 78 -15.57 1.17 12.73
N ASN A 79 -15.80 1.99 11.71
CA ASN A 79 -15.97 1.58 10.31
C ASN A 79 -14.65 1.78 9.56
N VAL A 80 -13.99 0.71 9.14
CA VAL A 80 -12.71 0.76 8.45
C VAL A 80 -12.94 0.89 6.95
N VAL A 81 -12.16 1.78 6.29
CA VAL A 81 -12.13 1.90 4.82
C VAL A 81 -11.26 0.80 4.24
N CYS A 82 -11.76 0.10 3.23
CA CYS A 82 -11.06 -1.01 2.58
C CYS A 82 -11.22 -0.95 1.06
N GLY A 83 -10.18 -1.33 0.34
CA GLY A 83 -10.21 -1.43 -1.11
C GLY A 83 -11.35 -2.35 -1.59
N PHE A 84 -12.10 -1.86 -2.59
CA PHE A 84 -13.31 -2.51 -3.11
C PHE A 84 -13.09 -3.97 -3.49
N GLN A 85 -11.97 -4.28 -4.18
CA GLN A 85 -11.63 -5.64 -4.61
C GLN A 85 -11.48 -6.64 -3.45
N ASN A 86 -11.08 -6.17 -2.28
CA ASN A 86 -10.89 -7.04 -1.11
C ASN A 86 -12.23 -7.51 -0.52
N ILE A 87 -13.29 -6.70 -0.64
CA ILE A 87 -14.61 -7.02 -0.11
C ILE A 87 -15.28 -8.14 -0.91
N PHE A 88 -15.02 -8.21 -2.22
CA PHE A 88 -15.59 -9.23 -3.10
C PHE A 88 -14.93 -10.60 -3.01
N LYS A 89 -13.92 -10.78 -2.18
CA LYS A 89 -13.29 -12.09 -2.00
C LYS A 89 -14.28 -13.08 -1.38
N LYS A 90 -14.46 -14.23 -2.06
CA LYS A 90 -15.33 -15.32 -1.58
C LYS A 90 -14.90 -15.76 -0.18
N GLY A 91 -15.87 -15.85 0.73
CA GLY A 91 -15.65 -16.19 2.15
C GLY A 91 -15.43 -14.99 3.07
N LEU A 92 -15.11 -13.79 2.55
CA LEU A 92 -14.87 -12.60 3.36
C LEU A 92 -15.99 -11.56 3.27
N TYR A 93 -16.81 -11.58 2.23
CA TYR A 93 -17.85 -10.59 1.98
C TYR A 93 -18.77 -10.35 3.18
N ASN A 94 -19.43 -11.42 3.68
CA ASN A 94 -20.36 -11.29 4.79
C ASN A 94 -19.67 -10.82 6.08
N LEU A 95 -18.41 -11.23 6.30
CA LEU A 95 -17.62 -10.81 7.43
C LEU A 95 -17.31 -9.30 7.35
N PHE A 96 -16.87 -8.79 6.20
CA PHE A 96 -16.64 -7.35 6.01
C PHE A 96 -17.92 -6.54 6.14
N ILE A 97 -19.05 -7.09 5.66
CA ILE A 97 -20.35 -6.46 5.84
C ILE A 97 -20.73 -6.38 7.33
N ALA A 98 -20.50 -7.45 8.11
CA ALA A 98 -20.76 -7.48 9.54
C ALA A 98 -19.84 -6.52 10.33
N PHE A 99 -18.58 -6.37 9.93
CA PHE A 99 -17.66 -5.38 10.49
C PHE A 99 -17.94 -3.93 10.02
N GLY A 100 -18.97 -3.72 9.20
CA GLY A 100 -19.33 -2.38 8.76
C GLY A 100 -18.28 -1.71 7.89
N VAL A 101 -17.51 -2.47 7.12
CA VAL A 101 -16.45 -1.96 6.25
C VAL A 101 -17.02 -1.01 5.20
N ILE A 102 -16.32 0.11 4.97
CA ILE A 102 -16.62 1.09 3.94
C ILE A 102 -15.77 0.74 2.71
N SER A 103 -16.41 0.50 1.57
CA SER A 103 -15.71 0.24 0.31
C SER A 103 -15.12 1.51 -0.29
N LYS A 104 -13.93 1.41 -0.91
CA LYS A 104 -13.30 2.49 -1.67
C LYS A 104 -12.68 1.93 -2.96
N TYR A 105 -12.94 2.61 -4.08
CA TYR A 105 -12.12 2.46 -5.27
C TYR A 105 -10.76 3.10 -5.05
N LEU A 106 -9.71 2.30 -5.07
CA LEU A 106 -8.36 2.82 -4.85
C LEU A 106 -7.96 3.76 -5.98
N TYR A 107 -7.25 4.83 -5.63
CA TYR A 107 -6.71 5.84 -6.56
C TYR A 107 -7.75 6.55 -7.45
N GLN A 108 -9.02 6.48 -7.09
CA GLN A 108 -10.08 7.14 -7.84
C GLN A 108 -10.96 7.97 -6.90
N PRO A 109 -11.57 9.08 -7.40
CA PRO A 109 -12.58 9.80 -6.66
C PRO A 109 -13.76 8.89 -6.30
N ASP A 110 -14.09 8.81 -5.01
CA ASP A 110 -15.18 7.95 -4.52
C ASP A 110 -16.08 8.73 -3.55
N ILE A 111 -17.07 9.41 -4.13
CA ILE A 111 -18.03 10.25 -3.39
C ILE A 111 -18.83 9.39 -2.39
N MET A 112 -19.16 8.13 -2.71
CA MET A 112 -19.94 7.28 -1.82
C MET A 112 -19.13 6.84 -0.61
N CYS A 113 -17.83 6.58 -0.78
CA CYS A 113 -16.92 6.34 0.33
C CYS A 113 -16.91 7.53 1.30
N VAL A 114 -16.72 8.76 0.80
CA VAL A 114 -16.72 9.97 1.62
C VAL A 114 -18.07 10.16 2.34
N LYS A 115 -19.21 10.02 1.61
CA LYS A 115 -20.54 10.08 2.22
C LYS A 115 -20.75 9.04 3.31
N ASN A 116 -20.21 7.84 3.16
CA ASN A 116 -20.31 6.78 4.17
C ASN A 116 -19.43 7.07 5.39
N MET A 117 -18.22 7.60 5.20
CA MET A 117 -17.36 8.06 6.31
C MET A 117 -18.05 9.14 7.13
N LEU A 118 -18.59 10.18 6.48
CA LEU A 118 -19.33 11.26 7.16
C LEU A 118 -20.59 10.74 7.88
N ARG A 119 -21.31 9.77 7.31
CA ARG A 119 -22.44 9.11 8.01
C ARG A 119 -22.01 8.37 9.26
N ALA A 120 -20.86 7.71 9.23
CA ALA A 120 -20.31 7.04 10.41
C ALA A 120 -19.96 8.04 11.52
N LEU A 121 -19.30 9.14 11.17
CA LEU A 121 -18.94 10.22 12.10
C LEU A 121 -20.19 10.93 12.66
N LYS A 122 -21.18 11.27 11.82
CA LYS A 122 -22.42 11.95 12.25
C LYS A 122 -23.20 11.20 13.33
N ARG A 123 -23.06 9.88 13.45
CA ARG A 123 -23.70 9.10 14.52
C ARG A 123 -22.80 8.87 15.75
N GLY A 124 -21.72 9.67 15.90
CA GLY A 124 -20.76 9.55 17.01
C GLY A 124 -19.79 8.36 16.88
N GLY A 125 -19.78 7.67 15.71
CA GLY A 125 -18.90 6.52 15.46
C GLY A 125 -17.48 6.92 15.08
N ALA A 126 -16.63 5.92 14.90
CA ALA A 126 -15.28 6.10 14.40
C ALA A 126 -15.11 5.61 12.95
N VAL A 127 -14.15 6.20 12.24
CA VAL A 127 -13.72 5.81 10.89
C VAL A 127 -12.25 5.52 10.90
N GLY A 128 -11.84 4.33 10.45
CA GLY A 128 -10.44 3.95 10.25
C GLY A 128 -10.03 4.16 8.80
N LEU A 129 -8.98 4.93 8.58
CA LEU A 129 -8.46 5.29 7.26
C LEU A 129 -6.95 5.08 7.21
N PHE A 130 -6.49 4.45 6.14
CA PHE A 130 -5.08 4.29 5.79
C PHE A 130 -4.78 5.23 4.61
N PRO A 131 -4.29 6.46 4.87
CA PRO A 131 -4.25 7.50 3.85
C PRO A 131 -3.23 7.25 2.73
N GLU A 132 -2.27 6.37 2.94
CA GLU A 132 -1.33 5.89 1.91
C GLU A 132 -2.05 5.08 0.81
N GLY A 133 -3.21 4.50 1.10
CA GLY A 133 -4.03 3.73 0.15
C GLY A 133 -3.52 2.33 -0.18
N ILE A 134 -2.23 2.09 -0.10
CA ILE A 134 -1.57 0.77 -0.26
C ILE A 134 -0.62 0.50 0.89
N GLN A 135 -0.28 -0.77 1.08
CA GLN A 135 0.78 -1.16 2.01
C GLN A 135 2.14 -0.69 1.51
N SER A 136 2.99 -0.28 2.43
CA SER A 136 4.38 0.05 2.12
C SER A 136 5.07 -1.07 1.34
N THR A 137 5.75 -0.67 0.29
CA THR A 137 6.55 -1.58 -0.53
C THR A 137 7.95 -1.75 0.05
N SER A 138 8.52 -0.69 0.60
CA SER A 138 9.93 -0.62 1.00
C SER A 138 10.18 -0.51 2.50
N GLY A 139 9.13 -0.36 3.33
CA GLY A 139 9.28 -0.27 4.79
C GLY A 139 9.28 1.14 5.36
N SER A 140 9.00 2.13 4.52
CA SER A 140 8.75 3.51 4.91
C SER A 140 7.40 4.01 4.42
N THR A 141 6.98 5.20 4.87
CA THR A 141 5.72 5.85 4.48
C THR A 141 5.64 6.04 2.96
N HIS A 142 4.48 5.74 2.39
CA HIS A 142 4.11 6.11 1.02
C HIS A 142 3.54 7.53 0.96
N PRO A 143 3.53 8.17 -0.21
CA PRO A 143 2.87 9.46 -0.40
C PRO A 143 1.41 9.42 0.04
N ILE A 144 0.97 10.48 0.70
CA ILE A 144 -0.41 10.65 1.17
C ILE A 144 -1.10 11.69 0.28
N ASN A 145 -2.29 11.35 -0.23
CA ASN A 145 -3.02 12.29 -1.08
C ASN A 145 -3.42 13.54 -0.28
N PRO A 146 -3.07 14.75 -0.73
CA PRO A 146 -3.42 16.02 -0.06
C PRO A 146 -4.92 16.21 0.19
N ALA A 147 -5.79 15.56 -0.60
CA ALA A 147 -7.24 15.55 -0.35
C ALA A 147 -7.63 14.93 1.01
N THR A 148 -6.71 14.19 1.65
CA THR A 148 -6.89 13.68 3.01
C THR A 148 -7.09 14.84 4.01
N ALA A 149 -6.29 15.90 3.91
CA ALA A 149 -6.42 17.07 4.79
C ALA A 149 -7.76 17.78 4.63
N ARG A 150 -8.27 17.90 3.39
CA ARG A 150 -9.60 18.45 3.10
C ARG A 150 -10.70 17.62 3.76
N PHE A 151 -10.63 16.29 3.66
CA PHE A 151 -11.57 15.40 4.35
C PHE A 151 -11.49 15.57 5.86
N ILE A 152 -10.29 15.60 6.43
CA ILE A 152 -10.06 15.77 7.87
C ILE A 152 -10.66 17.09 8.36
N LYS A 153 -10.38 18.21 7.69
CA LYS A 153 -10.95 19.52 8.04
C LYS A 153 -12.48 19.50 8.01
N SER A 154 -13.06 18.88 6.98
CA SER A 154 -14.52 18.79 6.83
C SER A 154 -15.20 17.80 7.77
N SER A 155 -14.45 16.90 8.39
CA SER A 155 -14.97 15.82 9.24
C SER A 155 -15.55 16.30 10.57
N LYS A 156 -15.03 17.42 11.11
CA LYS A 156 -15.37 17.97 12.43
C LYS A 156 -15.27 16.90 13.54
N ALA A 157 -14.26 16.07 13.48
CA ALA A 157 -14.06 14.92 14.36
C ALA A 157 -12.72 15.03 15.10
N ASN A 158 -12.56 14.27 16.17
CA ASN A 158 -11.25 14.05 16.74
C ASN A 158 -10.38 13.25 15.76
N ILE A 159 -9.12 13.62 15.62
CA ILE A 159 -8.18 12.95 14.73
C ILE A 159 -7.13 12.25 15.58
N VAL A 160 -7.16 10.92 15.54
CA VAL A 160 -6.15 10.07 16.18
C VAL A 160 -5.24 9.53 15.09
N VAL A 161 -3.94 9.69 15.26
CA VAL A 161 -2.94 9.08 14.38
C VAL A 161 -2.38 7.84 15.07
N CYS A 162 -2.30 6.76 14.32
CA CYS A 162 -1.68 5.51 14.72
C CYS A 162 -0.41 5.29 13.90
N THR A 163 0.73 5.19 14.57
CA THR A 163 2.01 4.84 13.96
C THR A 163 2.44 3.45 14.40
N SER A 164 3.18 2.77 13.54
CA SER A 164 3.77 1.47 13.84
C SER A 164 5.29 1.51 13.72
N ARG A 165 5.96 0.67 14.51
CA ARG A 165 7.39 0.43 14.46
C ARG A 165 7.65 -1.07 14.43
N GLY A 166 8.47 -1.50 13.48
CA GLY A 166 8.82 -2.90 13.29
C GLY A 166 7.73 -3.76 12.65
N ALA A 167 6.55 -3.21 12.37
CA ALA A 167 5.45 -3.96 11.77
C ALA A 167 5.77 -4.42 10.34
N TYR A 168 6.45 -3.59 9.55
CA TYR A 168 6.93 -3.97 8.21
C TYR A 168 7.97 -5.09 8.29
N LEU A 169 8.96 -4.97 9.16
CA LEU A 169 10.01 -5.99 9.31
C LEU A 169 9.43 -7.35 9.74
N ALA A 170 8.36 -7.33 10.53
CA ALA A 170 7.65 -8.54 10.93
C ALA A 170 6.81 -9.17 9.82
N THR A 171 6.19 -8.37 8.94
CA THR A 171 5.32 -8.87 7.86
C THR A 171 5.40 -7.99 6.61
N ASN A 172 6.58 -7.94 6.00
CA ASN A 172 6.81 -7.15 4.78
C ASN A 172 5.98 -7.62 3.58
N ARG A 173 5.95 -6.78 2.54
CA ARG A 173 5.14 -7.05 1.34
C ARG A 173 5.84 -8.01 0.37
N TYR A 174 7.15 -8.05 0.35
CA TYR A 174 7.91 -8.83 -0.62
C TYR A 174 8.04 -10.33 -0.27
N SER A 175 7.87 -10.70 0.99
CA SER A 175 7.91 -12.08 1.47
C SER A 175 6.55 -12.57 1.96
N LYS A 176 6.31 -13.88 1.86
CA LYS A 176 5.12 -14.53 2.43
C LYS A 176 5.31 -14.92 3.90
N ASP A 177 6.53 -14.83 4.40
CA ASP A 177 6.88 -15.20 5.76
C ASP A 177 6.38 -14.19 6.79
N ARG A 178 6.31 -14.62 8.02
CA ARG A 178 6.07 -13.78 9.18
C ARG A 178 7.21 -13.96 10.17
N LYS A 179 7.87 -12.87 10.48
CA LYS A 179 8.99 -12.85 11.43
C LYS A 179 8.47 -12.61 12.86
N LYS A 180 9.09 -13.27 13.81
CA LYS A 180 9.01 -12.92 15.23
C LYS A 180 9.99 -11.77 15.47
N GLY A 181 9.51 -10.68 16.02
CA GLY A 181 10.27 -9.47 16.30
C GLY A 181 9.42 -8.46 17.02
N TYR A 182 9.96 -7.30 17.30
CA TYR A 182 9.25 -6.21 17.95
C TYR A 182 8.19 -5.60 17.02
N ILE A 183 7.01 -5.33 17.57
CA ILE A 183 5.96 -4.56 16.93
C ILE A 183 5.41 -3.58 17.96
N GLY A 184 5.67 -2.30 17.78
CA GLY A 184 5.11 -1.22 18.59
C GLY A 184 4.01 -0.48 17.82
N ILE A 185 2.88 -0.25 18.46
CA ILE A 185 1.73 0.51 17.93
C ILE A 185 1.45 1.67 18.88
N HIS A 186 1.58 2.88 18.36
CA HIS A 186 1.43 4.11 19.15
C HIS A 186 0.27 4.95 18.63
N TYR A 187 -0.54 5.50 19.55
CA TYR A 187 -1.70 6.32 19.25
C TYR A 187 -1.54 7.72 19.82
N SER A 188 -1.76 8.72 18.97
CA SER A 188 -1.69 10.14 19.33
C SER A 188 -2.97 10.86 18.98
N LEU A 189 -3.52 11.66 19.86
CA LEU A 189 -4.60 12.59 19.54
C LEU A 189 -3.99 13.83 18.86
N LEU A 190 -4.05 13.86 17.52
CA LEU A 190 -3.42 14.94 16.75
C LEU A 190 -4.25 16.22 16.76
N PHE A 191 -5.58 16.11 16.51
CA PHE A 191 -6.48 17.25 16.49
C PHE A 191 -7.78 16.97 17.19
N THR A 192 -8.33 18.00 17.85
CA THR A 192 -9.73 18.07 18.26
C THR A 192 -10.55 18.83 17.20
N PRO A 193 -11.90 18.74 17.24
CA PRO A 193 -12.74 19.52 16.32
C PRO A 193 -12.48 21.03 16.37
N GLN A 194 -12.19 21.57 17.55
CA GLN A 194 -11.90 23.01 17.76
C GLN A 194 -10.59 23.41 17.04
N MET A 195 -9.54 22.63 17.18
CA MET A 195 -8.26 22.88 16.49
C MET A 195 -8.43 22.89 14.98
N LEU A 196 -9.27 22.01 14.42
CA LEU A 196 -9.52 21.93 12.97
C LEU A 196 -10.22 23.17 12.39
N GLU A 197 -10.94 23.94 13.21
CA GLU A 197 -11.58 25.19 12.77
C GLU A 197 -10.54 26.27 12.43
N GLU A 198 -9.45 26.32 13.19
CA GLU A 198 -8.40 27.35 13.11
C GLU A 198 -7.32 27.03 12.06
N LEU A 199 -7.08 25.73 11.77
CA LEU A 199 -6.00 25.29 10.90
C LEU A 199 -6.38 25.35 9.42
N THR A 200 -5.40 25.66 8.55
CA THR A 200 -5.52 25.53 7.10
C THR A 200 -5.38 24.05 6.67
N GLU A 201 -5.84 23.72 5.46
CA GLU A 201 -5.64 22.37 4.89
C GLU A 201 -4.14 22.00 4.79
N GLU A 202 -3.28 22.95 4.48
CA GLU A 202 -1.84 22.76 4.39
C GLU A 202 -1.22 22.46 5.76
N GLN A 203 -1.61 23.20 6.81
CA GLN A 203 -1.14 22.93 8.17
C GLN A 203 -1.59 21.55 8.67
N ILE A 204 -2.84 21.18 8.38
CA ILE A 204 -3.37 19.85 8.70
C ILE A 204 -2.58 18.76 7.96
N TYR A 205 -2.32 18.96 6.66
CA TYR A 205 -1.56 18.02 5.86
C TYR A 205 -0.14 17.80 6.37
N LYS A 206 0.57 18.88 6.65
CA LYS A 206 1.94 18.85 7.21
C LYS A 206 2.00 18.10 8.54
N ALA A 207 1.09 18.43 9.47
CA ALA A 207 1.04 17.78 10.77
C ALA A 207 0.69 16.27 10.67
N ILE A 208 -0.17 15.89 9.70
CA ILE A 208 -0.46 14.47 9.44
C ILE A 208 0.81 13.77 8.92
N LEU A 209 1.51 14.34 7.95
CA LEU A 209 2.74 13.76 7.40
C LEU A 209 3.79 13.56 8.49
N GLU A 210 4.05 14.60 9.28
CA GLU A 210 5.03 14.54 10.37
C GLU A 210 4.69 13.43 11.38
N LYS A 211 3.42 13.33 11.78
CA LYS A 211 3.03 12.40 12.83
C LYS A 211 2.90 10.94 12.36
N ILE A 212 2.51 10.70 11.09
CA ILE A 212 2.27 9.36 10.55
C ILE A 212 3.51 8.72 9.94
N SER A 213 4.52 9.54 9.60
CA SER A 213 5.72 9.08 8.91
C SER A 213 6.52 8.06 9.74
N TYR A 214 7.01 7.06 9.06
CA TYR A 214 7.85 6.00 9.63
C TYR A 214 8.87 5.51 8.61
N ASN A 215 9.94 4.91 9.12
CA ASN A 215 10.89 4.08 8.40
C ASN A 215 11.33 2.97 9.37
N ASP A 216 10.91 1.74 9.10
CA ASP A 216 11.16 0.61 10.00
C ASP A 216 12.63 0.15 9.97
N PHE A 217 13.37 0.39 8.86
CA PHE A 217 14.80 0.10 8.78
C PHE A 217 15.59 1.10 9.63
N ALA A 218 15.34 2.41 9.45
CA ALA A 218 15.98 3.44 10.25
C ALA A 218 15.67 3.25 11.75
N PHE A 219 14.42 2.96 12.11
CA PHE A 219 14.04 2.62 13.48
C PHE A 219 14.85 1.43 14.01
N ASN A 220 14.94 0.34 13.25
CA ASN A 220 15.59 -0.88 13.74
C ASN A 220 17.12 -0.81 13.73
N LYS A 221 17.71 0.05 12.91
CA LYS A 221 19.15 0.35 12.92
C LYS A 221 19.60 0.86 14.30
N GLU A 222 18.72 1.62 14.97
CA GLU A 222 18.95 2.13 16.33
C GLU A 222 18.47 1.15 17.41
N ALA A 223 17.24 0.63 17.27
CA ALA A 223 16.61 -0.20 18.30
C ALA A 223 17.17 -1.63 18.39
N ARG A 224 17.80 -2.14 17.33
CA ARG A 224 18.48 -3.44 17.28
C ARG A 224 17.60 -4.64 17.67
N HIS A 225 16.32 -4.62 17.27
CA HIS A 225 15.45 -5.79 17.44
C HIS A 225 15.73 -6.85 16.38
N LYS A 226 15.80 -8.11 16.79
CA LYS A 226 15.94 -9.25 15.89
C LYS A 226 14.60 -9.63 15.29
N TYR A 227 14.62 -9.96 13.98
CA TYR A 227 13.48 -10.49 13.25
C TYR A 227 13.82 -11.87 12.67
N VAL A 228 13.19 -12.91 13.21
CA VAL A 228 13.48 -14.29 12.84
C VAL A 228 12.20 -15.02 12.44
N GLY A 229 12.23 -15.69 11.29
CA GLY A 229 11.09 -16.43 10.75
C GLY A 229 11.50 -17.80 10.21
N LYS A 230 10.63 -18.36 9.37
CA LYS A 230 10.89 -19.65 8.70
C LYS A 230 11.80 -19.51 7.49
N LEU A 231 11.68 -18.38 6.79
CA LEU A 231 12.50 -18.05 5.62
C LEU A 231 13.59 -17.05 6.03
N PRO A 232 14.72 -17.00 5.32
CA PRO A 232 15.72 -15.95 5.44
C PRO A 232 15.13 -14.53 5.26
N ASN A 233 15.79 -13.51 5.83
CA ASN A 233 15.29 -12.13 5.75
C ASN A 233 15.38 -11.53 4.35
N ALA A 234 16.31 -12.00 3.52
CA ALA A 234 16.39 -11.61 2.12
C ALA A 234 15.33 -12.25 1.23
N SER A 235 14.62 -13.31 1.70
CA SER A 235 13.69 -14.07 0.87
C SER A 235 12.60 -13.20 0.22
N GLY A 236 12.61 -13.14 -1.11
CA GLY A 236 11.63 -12.39 -1.91
C GLY A 236 11.97 -10.92 -2.11
N ILE A 237 13.13 -10.44 -1.64
CA ILE A 237 13.55 -9.04 -1.82
C ILE A 237 13.67 -8.67 -3.31
N ASP A 238 13.96 -9.65 -4.16
CA ASP A 238 13.96 -9.56 -5.63
C ASP A 238 12.56 -9.30 -6.24
N ASN A 239 11.50 -9.34 -5.45
CA ASN A 239 10.19 -8.85 -5.88
C ASN A 239 10.09 -7.31 -5.86
N ILE A 240 10.97 -6.63 -5.11
CA ILE A 240 10.96 -5.16 -4.96
C ILE A 240 12.27 -4.48 -5.39
N LEU A 241 13.36 -5.24 -5.48
CA LEU A 241 14.66 -4.76 -5.97
C LEU A 241 15.00 -5.47 -7.27
N TYR A 242 15.25 -4.70 -8.34
CA TYR A 242 15.50 -5.23 -9.68
C TYR A 242 16.80 -4.70 -10.33
N LYS A 243 17.37 -3.63 -9.76
CA LYS A 243 18.56 -2.93 -10.30
C LYS A 243 19.73 -3.06 -9.33
N CYS A 244 20.89 -3.49 -9.84
CA CYS A 244 22.10 -3.62 -9.03
C CYS A 244 22.63 -2.24 -8.62
N PRO A 245 22.97 -2.00 -7.33
CA PRO A 245 23.49 -0.70 -6.89
C PRO A 245 24.91 -0.45 -7.38
N ASP A 246 25.69 -1.49 -7.67
CA ASP A 246 27.10 -1.41 -8.08
C ASP A 246 27.24 -1.20 -9.59
N CYS A 247 26.80 -2.15 -10.42
CA CYS A 247 26.95 -2.05 -11.89
C CYS A 247 25.77 -1.39 -12.61
N LYS A 248 24.65 -1.06 -11.92
CA LYS A 248 23.44 -0.45 -12.44
C LYS A 248 22.62 -1.36 -13.40
N GLU A 249 23.08 -2.60 -13.64
CA GLU A 249 22.36 -3.56 -14.48
C GLU A 249 21.04 -3.99 -13.84
N GLU A 250 20.01 -4.19 -14.68
CA GLU A 250 18.69 -4.61 -14.27
C GLU A 250 18.48 -6.11 -14.44
N ARG A 251 17.55 -6.70 -13.66
CA ARG A 251 17.15 -8.13 -13.71
C ARG A 251 18.27 -9.11 -13.38
N THR A 252 19.37 -8.63 -12.85
CA THR A 252 20.59 -9.42 -12.51
C THR A 252 20.66 -9.84 -11.05
N LEU A 253 19.72 -9.35 -10.22
CA LEU A 253 19.69 -9.71 -8.80
C LEU A 253 19.14 -11.12 -8.61
N HIS A 254 19.81 -11.87 -7.75
CA HIS A 254 19.45 -13.22 -7.33
C HIS A 254 19.57 -13.34 -5.81
N VAL A 255 18.62 -14.03 -5.18
CA VAL A 255 18.56 -14.21 -3.73
C VAL A 255 18.73 -15.68 -3.37
N GLU A 256 19.76 -15.96 -2.55
CA GLU A 256 19.98 -17.28 -1.98
C GLU A 256 20.26 -17.16 -0.48
N GLY A 257 19.47 -17.84 0.33
CA GLY A 257 19.51 -17.67 1.78
C GLY A 257 19.27 -16.22 2.19
N ASP A 258 20.16 -15.66 2.99
CA ASP A 258 20.15 -14.25 3.42
C ASP A 258 21.00 -13.33 2.51
N THR A 259 21.47 -13.82 1.36
CA THR A 259 22.36 -13.09 0.48
C THR A 259 21.67 -12.68 -0.83
N VAL A 260 21.84 -11.42 -1.20
CA VAL A 260 21.47 -10.86 -2.51
C VAL A 260 22.73 -10.71 -3.33
N THR A 261 22.77 -11.32 -4.51
CA THR A 261 23.93 -11.28 -5.43
C THR A 261 23.52 -10.69 -6.78
N CYS A 262 24.46 -10.06 -7.48
CA CYS A 262 24.31 -9.64 -8.87
C CYS A 262 25.05 -10.62 -9.77
N THR A 263 24.35 -11.25 -10.71
CA THR A 263 24.94 -12.19 -11.67
C THR A 263 25.83 -11.55 -12.73
N ALA A 264 25.74 -10.21 -12.92
CA ALA A 264 26.53 -9.47 -13.90
C ALA A 264 27.90 -9.05 -13.34
N CYS A 265 27.97 -8.45 -12.15
CA CYS A 265 29.23 -7.91 -11.59
C CYS A 265 29.74 -8.67 -10.36
N GLY A 266 28.94 -9.58 -9.81
CA GLY A 266 29.27 -10.32 -8.61
C GLY A 266 29.13 -9.50 -7.31
N PHE A 267 28.44 -8.35 -7.33
CA PHE A 267 28.03 -7.67 -6.10
C PHE A 267 27.33 -8.65 -5.17
N ALA A 268 27.57 -8.54 -3.87
CA ALA A 268 26.92 -9.36 -2.87
C ALA A 268 26.69 -8.59 -1.56
N ALA A 269 25.48 -8.69 -1.02
CA ALA A 269 25.10 -8.14 0.27
C ALA A 269 24.27 -9.14 1.06
N GLN A 270 24.54 -9.28 2.36
CA GLN A 270 23.77 -10.11 3.27
C GLN A 270 22.76 -9.28 4.04
N VAL A 271 21.53 -9.79 4.19
CA VAL A 271 20.50 -9.22 5.06
C VAL A 271 20.49 -9.98 6.37
N ASN A 272 21.00 -9.40 7.43
CA ASN A 272 21.11 -10.08 8.72
C ASN A 272 19.77 -10.10 9.50
N GLU A 273 19.81 -10.63 10.73
CA GLU A 273 18.63 -10.75 11.60
C GLU A 273 18.07 -9.39 12.10
N TYR A 274 18.82 -8.31 11.94
CA TYR A 274 18.42 -6.93 12.24
C TYR A 274 17.96 -6.17 11.01
N TYR A 275 17.96 -6.81 9.83
CA TYR A 275 17.73 -6.22 8.50
C TYR A 275 18.79 -5.22 8.04
N ASP A 276 20.00 -5.25 8.63
CA ASP A 276 21.10 -4.51 8.05
C ASP A 276 21.55 -5.16 6.74
N LEU A 277 21.92 -4.33 5.77
CA LEU A 277 22.63 -4.73 4.58
C LEU A 277 24.13 -4.79 4.87
N VAL A 278 24.68 -6.00 4.95
CA VAL A 278 26.10 -6.22 5.21
C VAL A 278 26.82 -6.51 3.90
N LYS A 279 27.64 -5.58 3.45
CA LYS A 279 28.42 -5.73 2.22
C LYS A 279 29.36 -6.94 2.29
N GLN A 280 29.26 -7.82 1.32
CA GLN A 280 30.16 -8.97 1.15
C GLN A 280 31.13 -8.73 -0.02
N LYS A 281 30.65 -8.13 -1.13
CA LYS A 281 31.42 -7.83 -2.33
C LYS A 281 30.80 -6.66 -3.10
N GLY A 282 31.63 -5.85 -3.77
CA GLY A 282 31.22 -4.69 -4.57
C GLY A 282 31.72 -3.38 -3.98
N ASN A 283 31.50 -2.28 -4.69
CA ASN A 283 31.95 -0.94 -4.30
C ASN A 283 30.85 -0.19 -3.55
N GLU A 284 29.65 -0.18 -4.11
CA GLU A 284 28.49 0.57 -3.61
C GLU A 284 27.49 -0.35 -2.91
N ILE A 285 26.98 0.07 -1.77
CA ILE A 285 25.90 -0.60 -1.05
C ILE A 285 24.95 0.46 -0.48
N PRO A 286 23.63 0.34 -0.69
CA PRO A 286 22.67 1.22 -0.06
C PRO A 286 22.68 1.10 1.46
N ASP A 287 22.23 2.16 2.15
CA ASP A 287 22.16 2.18 3.62
C ASP A 287 21.22 1.10 4.19
N ASP A 288 20.13 0.84 3.48
CA ASP A 288 19.14 -0.19 3.78
C ASP A 288 18.29 -0.51 2.53
N ILE A 289 17.32 -1.40 2.70
CA ILE A 289 16.42 -1.83 1.61
C ILE A 289 15.52 -0.68 1.12
N ASP A 290 15.09 0.23 2.01
CA ASP A 290 14.28 1.40 1.63
C ASP A 290 15.09 2.39 0.79
N ALA A 291 16.32 2.67 1.19
CA ALA A 291 17.24 3.51 0.43
C ALA A 291 17.52 2.93 -0.97
N TRP A 292 17.70 1.60 -1.06
CA TRP A 292 17.85 0.91 -2.34
C TRP A 292 16.60 1.04 -3.22
N TYR A 293 15.42 0.80 -2.65
CA TYR A 293 14.15 0.95 -3.35
C TYR A 293 13.93 2.39 -3.84
N LYS A 294 14.18 3.39 -3.01
CA LYS A 294 14.03 4.81 -3.35
C LYS A 294 15.02 5.23 -4.45
N TRP A 295 16.26 4.75 -4.38
CA TRP A 295 17.25 5.01 -5.43
C TRP A 295 16.78 4.47 -6.80
N GLN A 296 16.38 3.20 -6.90
CA GLN A 296 15.91 2.66 -8.18
C GLN A 296 14.64 3.37 -8.67
N ARG A 297 13.80 3.87 -7.76
CA ARG A 297 12.64 4.69 -8.12
C ARG A 297 13.06 6.03 -8.73
N ARG A 298 14.05 6.72 -8.17
CA ARG A 298 14.60 7.95 -8.73
C ARG A 298 15.17 7.74 -10.14
N CYS A 299 15.83 6.61 -10.39
CA CYS A 299 16.27 6.24 -11.74
C CYS A 299 15.07 6.17 -12.71
N VAL A 300 14.00 5.49 -12.34
CA VAL A 300 12.79 5.40 -13.17
C VAL A 300 12.14 6.77 -13.38
N ALA A 301 12.07 7.60 -12.33
CA ALA A 301 11.51 8.95 -12.42
C ALA A 301 12.25 9.85 -13.43
N LYS A 302 13.55 9.58 -13.64
CA LYS A 302 14.34 10.21 -14.71
C LYS A 302 14.03 9.59 -16.08
N ASP A 303 13.99 8.27 -16.15
CA ASP A 303 13.79 7.53 -17.40
C ASP A 303 12.44 7.86 -18.07
N VAL A 304 11.35 7.94 -17.29
CA VAL A 304 9.99 8.19 -17.81
C VAL A 304 9.80 9.58 -18.42
N LYS A 305 10.74 10.52 -18.18
CA LYS A 305 10.72 11.85 -18.79
C LYS A 305 11.20 11.84 -20.24
N ASN A 306 11.86 10.76 -20.68
CA ASN A 306 12.32 10.63 -22.06
C ASN A 306 11.16 10.26 -22.96
N ASP A 307 11.06 10.89 -24.12
CA ASP A 307 10.00 10.61 -25.10
C ASP A 307 10.07 9.18 -25.65
N ASP A 308 11.26 8.59 -25.68
CA ASP A 308 11.51 7.22 -26.13
C ASP A 308 11.28 6.16 -25.03
N PHE A 309 10.84 6.57 -23.84
CA PHE A 309 10.61 5.61 -22.77
C PHE A 309 9.52 4.61 -23.16
N VAL A 310 9.87 3.34 -23.11
CA VAL A 310 8.96 2.24 -23.36
C VAL A 310 9.31 1.01 -22.54
N MET A 311 8.29 0.39 -21.95
CA MET A 311 8.37 -0.97 -21.40
C MET A 311 7.36 -1.86 -22.10
N MET A 312 7.74 -3.10 -22.40
CA MET A 312 6.88 -4.08 -23.08
C MET A 312 6.79 -5.38 -22.28
N LEU A 313 5.62 -6.01 -22.33
CA LEU A 313 5.33 -7.24 -21.59
C LEU A 313 4.25 -8.05 -22.29
N ASP A 314 4.59 -9.28 -22.69
CA ASP A 314 3.65 -10.22 -23.29
C ASP A 314 2.84 -10.94 -22.23
N GLY A 315 1.53 -11.05 -22.48
CA GLY A 315 0.64 -11.67 -21.51
C GLY A 315 -0.83 -11.53 -21.87
N SER A 316 -1.66 -11.58 -20.85
CA SER A 316 -3.11 -11.43 -20.96
C SER A 316 -3.60 -10.23 -20.19
N LEU A 317 -4.40 -9.38 -20.81
CA LEU A 317 -5.21 -8.40 -20.12
C LEU A 317 -6.52 -9.06 -19.67
N CYS A 318 -6.80 -8.98 -18.39
CA CYS A 318 -7.98 -9.60 -17.79
C CYS A 318 -8.79 -8.57 -17.00
N MET A 319 -10.06 -8.87 -16.77
CA MET A 319 -10.93 -8.08 -15.89
C MET A 319 -11.52 -8.97 -14.80
N LEU A 320 -11.67 -8.41 -13.60
CA LEU A 320 -12.44 -9.02 -12.52
C LEU A 320 -13.82 -8.35 -12.44
N LYS A 321 -14.85 -9.05 -12.90
CA LYS A 321 -16.24 -8.60 -12.78
C LYS A 321 -16.74 -8.77 -11.34
N PHE A 322 -17.41 -7.75 -10.82
CA PHE A 322 -17.96 -7.73 -9.46
C PHE A 322 -19.48 -8.04 -9.43
N ASP A 323 -19.96 -8.80 -10.39
CA ASP A 323 -21.34 -9.31 -10.46
C ASP A 323 -21.63 -10.38 -9.40
N LYS A 324 -20.60 -11.14 -9.01
CA LYS A 324 -20.63 -12.19 -7.98
C LYS A 324 -19.33 -12.22 -7.17
N LEU A 325 -19.35 -12.97 -6.06
CA LEU A 325 -18.16 -13.17 -5.23
C LEU A 325 -17.10 -13.98 -5.98
N ARG A 326 -15.84 -13.55 -5.91
CA ARG A 326 -14.74 -14.09 -6.70
C ARG A 326 -13.58 -14.60 -5.82
N LYS A 327 -12.73 -15.43 -6.42
CA LYS A 327 -11.44 -15.86 -5.88
C LYS A 327 -10.32 -15.38 -6.80
N PRO A 328 -9.89 -14.08 -6.72
CA PRO A 328 -8.78 -13.62 -7.53
C PRO A 328 -7.50 -14.42 -7.23
N PRO A 329 -6.60 -14.62 -8.18
CA PRO A 329 -6.72 -14.25 -9.60
C PRO A 329 -7.47 -15.28 -10.47
N LYS A 330 -7.96 -16.38 -9.90
CA LYS A 330 -8.53 -17.51 -10.67
C LYS A 330 -9.82 -17.17 -11.41
N ASP A 331 -10.69 -16.37 -10.82
CA ASP A 331 -12.00 -16.01 -11.38
C ASP A 331 -11.93 -14.72 -12.20
N ARG A 332 -10.94 -14.58 -13.07
CA ARG A 332 -10.79 -13.46 -14.00
C ARG A 332 -11.34 -13.82 -15.40
N GLU A 333 -11.75 -12.82 -16.14
CA GLU A 333 -12.13 -12.92 -17.54
C GLU A 333 -11.00 -12.36 -18.40
N THR A 334 -10.51 -13.11 -19.35
CA THR A 334 -9.52 -12.62 -20.31
C THR A 334 -10.22 -11.72 -21.33
N LEU A 335 -9.69 -10.54 -21.54
CA LEU A 335 -10.19 -9.54 -22.50
C LEU A 335 -9.37 -9.52 -23.78
N SER A 336 -8.08 -9.78 -23.69
CA SER A 336 -7.16 -9.83 -24.81
C SER A 336 -5.89 -10.60 -24.44
N VAL A 337 -5.25 -11.24 -25.40
CA VAL A 337 -3.94 -11.87 -25.28
C VAL A 337 -2.99 -11.23 -26.27
N GLY A 338 -1.86 -10.71 -25.82
CA GLY A 338 -0.92 -9.95 -26.66
C GLY A 338 0.13 -9.24 -25.83
N THR A 339 0.45 -8.02 -26.24
CA THR A 339 1.55 -7.22 -25.67
C THR A 339 1.04 -5.95 -24.99
N ALA A 340 1.43 -5.77 -23.74
CA ALA A 340 1.29 -4.51 -23.01
C ALA A 340 2.48 -3.60 -23.33
N LYS A 341 2.22 -2.32 -23.61
CA LYS A 341 3.21 -1.28 -23.88
C LYS A 341 2.95 -0.09 -22.99
N LEU A 342 3.86 0.17 -22.03
CA LEU A 342 3.81 1.32 -21.14
C LEU A 342 4.75 2.41 -21.65
N THR A 343 4.22 3.60 -21.88
CA THR A 343 4.96 4.80 -22.30
C THR A 343 4.62 5.96 -21.39
N ASN A 344 5.27 7.11 -21.54
CA ASN A 344 4.92 8.33 -20.81
C ASN A 344 3.49 8.84 -21.09
N ARG A 345 2.79 8.31 -22.11
CA ARG A 345 1.38 8.62 -22.43
C ARG A 345 0.37 7.70 -21.74
N GLY A 346 0.82 6.58 -21.19
CA GLY A 346 -0.01 5.57 -20.53
C GLY A 346 0.26 4.16 -21.00
N LEU A 347 -0.68 3.26 -20.72
CA LEU A 347 -0.61 1.84 -21.05
C LEU A 347 -1.49 1.53 -22.25
N CYS A 348 -0.90 0.94 -23.32
CA CYS A 348 -1.62 0.32 -24.41
C CYS A 348 -1.50 -1.20 -24.30
N PHE A 349 -2.55 -1.92 -24.64
CA PHE A 349 -2.54 -3.37 -24.77
C PHE A 349 -3.03 -3.74 -26.16
N GLU A 350 -2.19 -4.35 -26.95
CA GLU A 350 -2.45 -4.77 -28.31
C GLU A 350 -2.50 -6.29 -28.37
N GLY A 351 -3.61 -6.86 -28.83
CA GLY A 351 -3.74 -8.31 -28.83
C GLY A 351 -5.00 -8.82 -29.50
N THR A 352 -5.31 -10.07 -29.25
CA THR A 352 -6.45 -10.76 -29.86
C THR A 352 -7.27 -11.52 -28.82
N LEU A 353 -8.57 -11.71 -29.13
CA LEU A 353 -9.47 -12.60 -28.40
C LEU A 353 -10.29 -13.38 -29.44
N ASP A 354 -10.26 -14.71 -29.38
CA ASP A 354 -10.96 -15.61 -30.29
C ASP A 354 -10.66 -15.28 -31.78
N GLY A 355 -9.38 -14.95 -32.08
CA GLY A 355 -8.90 -14.62 -33.42
C GLY A 355 -9.27 -13.22 -33.93
N LYS A 356 -9.91 -12.39 -33.10
CA LYS A 356 -10.24 -10.99 -33.43
C LYS A 356 -9.30 -10.06 -32.71
N GLU A 357 -8.89 -8.98 -33.38
CA GLU A 357 -8.09 -7.92 -32.76
C GLU A 357 -8.90 -7.20 -31.68
N VAL A 358 -8.32 -7.06 -30.48
CA VAL A 358 -8.93 -6.38 -29.32
C VAL A 358 -7.86 -5.60 -28.58
N ASN A 359 -7.90 -4.28 -28.74
CA ASN A 359 -6.92 -3.36 -28.19
C ASN A 359 -7.52 -2.49 -27.07
N PHE A 360 -6.69 -2.11 -26.09
CA PHE A 360 -7.09 -1.24 -24.98
C PHE A 360 -6.07 -0.13 -24.79
N THR A 361 -6.55 1.04 -24.40
CA THR A 361 -5.71 2.19 -24.05
C THR A 361 -6.14 2.75 -22.70
N PHE A 362 -5.16 2.97 -21.82
CA PHE A 362 -5.33 3.52 -20.49
C PHE A 362 -4.43 4.77 -20.36
N GLU A 363 -5.05 5.93 -20.36
CA GLU A 363 -4.33 7.21 -20.33
C GLU A 363 -3.57 7.40 -19.00
N ALA A 364 -2.35 7.90 -19.08
CA ALA A 364 -1.46 8.15 -17.94
C ALA A 364 -2.13 8.98 -16.83
N LYS A 365 -2.87 10.03 -17.19
CA LYS A 365 -3.57 10.90 -16.24
C LYS A 365 -4.56 10.16 -15.34
N SER A 366 -5.14 9.05 -15.83
CA SER A 366 -6.15 8.25 -15.12
C SER A 366 -5.59 6.93 -14.60
N LEU A 367 -4.35 6.59 -14.93
CA LEU A 367 -3.66 5.37 -14.53
C LEU A 367 -2.69 5.67 -13.39
N TYR A 368 -3.17 5.65 -12.15
CA TYR A 368 -2.36 5.99 -10.97
C TYR A 368 -1.23 5.03 -10.67
N SER A 369 -1.45 3.74 -10.83
CA SER A 369 -0.48 2.70 -10.49
C SER A 369 -0.86 1.38 -11.14
N LEU A 370 0.15 0.60 -11.50
CA LEU A 370 0.05 -0.81 -11.85
C LEU A 370 0.59 -1.62 -10.66
N THR A 371 -0.27 -1.87 -9.68
CA THR A 371 0.15 -2.51 -8.42
C THR A 371 0.64 -3.93 -8.64
N PHE A 372 1.90 -4.21 -8.31
CA PHE A 372 2.45 -5.56 -8.44
C PHE A 372 1.92 -6.53 -7.39
N SER A 373 1.81 -7.79 -7.78
CA SER A 373 1.56 -8.93 -6.90
C SER A 373 2.78 -9.85 -6.87
N THR A 374 3.16 -10.31 -5.67
CA THR A 374 4.21 -11.35 -5.54
C THR A 374 3.84 -12.67 -6.24
N GLN A 375 2.60 -12.83 -6.68
CA GLN A 375 2.14 -13.96 -7.49
C GLN A 375 2.45 -13.78 -8.99
N GLY A 376 3.07 -12.66 -9.40
CA GLY A 376 3.56 -12.45 -10.77
C GLY A 376 2.57 -11.78 -11.72
N TYR A 377 1.66 -10.96 -11.24
CA TYR A 377 0.75 -10.16 -12.08
C TYR A 377 0.68 -8.72 -11.57
N LEU A 378 0.19 -7.82 -12.43
CA LEU A 378 -0.13 -6.43 -12.10
C LEU A 378 -1.64 -6.26 -12.01
N GLU A 379 -2.09 -5.37 -11.13
CA GLU A 379 -3.51 -5.05 -10.94
C GLU A 379 -3.73 -3.54 -10.83
N PHE A 380 -4.82 -3.05 -11.41
CA PHE A 380 -5.13 -1.62 -11.39
C PHE A 380 -6.63 -1.34 -11.57
N TYR A 381 -7.03 -0.14 -11.14
CA TYR A 381 -8.35 0.40 -11.42
C TYR A 381 -8.28 1.41 -12.57
N TYR A 382 -9.27 1.33 -13.47
CA TYR A 382 -9.49 2.33 -14.50
C TYR A 382 -10.99 2.48 -14.75
N ASN A 383 -11.52 3.71 -14.66
CA ASN A 383 -12.96 3.99 -14.81
C ASN A 383 -13.88 3.10 -13.94
N ASN A 384 -13.51 2.87 -12.67
CA ASN A 384 -14.19 2.00 -11.71
C ASN A 384 -14.24 0.51 -12.07
N ASP A 385 -13.53 0.08 -13.10
CA ASP A 385 -13.31 -1.34 -13.40
C ASP A 385 -11.93 -1.79 -12.89
N TYR A 386 -11.82 -3.07 -12.61
CA TYR A 386 -10.62 -3.66 -12.04
C TYR A 386 -9.98 -4.61 -13.05
N TYR A 387 -8.79 -4.24 -13.47
CA TYR A 387 -8.01 -4.94 -14.47
C TYR A 387 -6.85 -5.70 -13.84
N MET A 388 -6.43 -6.75 -14.52
CA MET A 388 -5.24 -7.53 -14.19
C MET A 388 -4.43 -7.76 -15.48
N MET A 389 -3.14 -7.45 -15.42
CA MET A 389 -2.20 -7.81 -16.48
C MET A 389 -1.39 -9.00 -15.99
N VAL A 390 -1.52 -10.12 -16.69
CA VAL A 390 -0.94 -11.41 -16.33
C VAL A 390 0.12 -11.77 -17.35
N PRO A 391 1.41 -11.60 -17.03
CA PRO A 391 2.50 -11.97 -17.93
C PRO A 391 2.50 -13.45 -18.29
N ASN A 392 2.99 -13.80 -19.48
CA ASN A 392 3.22 -15.19 -19.88
C ASN A 392 4.25 -15.84 -18.95
N GLU A 393 5.31 -15.07 -18.61
CA GLU A 393 6.33 -15.44 -17.64
C GLU A 393 6.48 -14.32 -16.62
N LYS A 394 6.68 -14.67 -15.34
CA LYS A 394 6.89 -13.66 -14.29
C LYS A 394 8.23 -12.93 -14.52
N PRO A 395 8.22 -11.63 -14.86
CA PRO A 395 9.45 -10.87 -15.03
C PRO A 395 10.12 -10.59 -13.68
N LYS A 396 11.45 -10.54 -13.66
CA LYS A 396 12.24 -10.21 -12.47
C LYS A 396 12.11 -8.74 -12.03
N ASP A 397 11.61 -7.88 -12.91
CA ASP A 397 11.45 -6.43 -12.70
C ASP A 397 9.98 -6.00 -12.69
N LEU A 398 9.06 -6.86 -12.29
CA LEU A 398 7.63 -6.53 -12.25
C LEU A 398 7.34 -5.26 -11.42
N ILE A 399 8.12 -5.02 -10.37
CA ILE A 399 8.03 -3.80 -9.56
C ILE A 399 8.36 -2.53 -10.36
N LYS A 400 9.23 -2.60 -11.37
CA LYS A 400 9.54 -1.47 -12.24
C LYS A 400 8.30 -0.95 -12.96
N TRP A 401 7.37 -1.84 -13.36
CA TRP A 401 6.09 -1.46 -13.95
C TRP A 401 5.22 -0.64 -12.99
N THR A 402 5.21 -1.03 -11.70
CA THR A 402 4.50 -0.26 -10.67
C THR A 402 5.11 1.13 -10.52
N ILE A 403 6.43 1.19 -10.34
CA ILE A 403 7.16 2.44 -10.18
C ILE A 403 6.98 3.33 -11.42
N ALA A 404 7.15 2.77 -12.62
CA ALA A 404 7.03 3.53 -13.87
C ALA A 404 5.62 4.10 -14.06
N ALA A 405 4.56 3.34 -13.80
CA ALA A 405 3.20 3.84 -13.92
C ALA A 405 2.93 4.98 -12.93
N GLU A 406 3.42 4.89 -11.70
CA GLU A 406 3.28 5.94 -10.69
C GLU A 406 4.08 7.19 -11.07
N GLU A 407 5.32 7.04 -11.54
CA GLU A 407 6.16 8.19 -11.99
C GLU A 407 5.63 8.83 -13.28
N ILE A 408 5.05 8.06 -14.20
CA ILE A 408 4.34 8.58 -15.37
C ILE A 408 3.13 9.41 -14.93
N HIS A 409 2.33 8.89 -13.99
CA HIS A 409 1.18 9.64 -13.46
C HIS A 409 1.62 10.97 -12.83
N ASN A 410 2.75 11.02 -12.13
CA ASN A 410 3.34 12.21 -11.52
C ASN A 410 3.64 13.32 -12.55
N LEU A 411 3.82 12.99 -13.84
CA LEU A 411 4.01 13.99 -14.89
C LEU A 411 2.70 14.79 -15.16
N TYR A 412 1.54 14.25 -14.79
CA TYR A 412 0.21 14.81 -15.09
C TYR A 412 -0.55 15.31 -13.86
N ASP A 413 -0.06 15.07 -12.64
CA ASP A 413 -0.67 15.53 -11.38
C ASP A 413 0.37 16.21 -10.49
N GLU A 414 0.46 17.56 -10.56
CA GLU A 414 1.43 18.34 -9.80
C GLU A 414 1.27 18.20 -8.29
N ARG A 415 0.03 18.03 -7.80
CA ARG A 415 -0.22 17.90 -6.35
C ARG A 415 0.26 16.55 -5.84
N TRP A 416 0.05 15.51 -6.65
CA TRP A 416 0.53 14.18 -6.32
C TRP A 416 2.05 14.11 -6.42
N ARG A 417 2.64 14.76 -7.44
CA ARG A 417 4.09 14.88 -7.58
C ARG A 417 4.73 15.54 -6.36
N ALA A 418 4.17 16.64 -5.84
CA ALA A 418 4.66 17.29 -4.63
C ALA A 418 4.62 16.35 -3.42
N ALA A 419 3.54 15.58 -3.24
CA ALA A 419 3.44 14.58 -2.18
C ALA A 419 4.47 13.43 -2.34
N CYS A 420 4.85 13.09 -3.57
CA CYS A 420 5.91 12.12 -3.84
C CYS A 420 7.30 12.67 -3.54
N GLU A 421 7.54 13.96 -3.81
CA GLU A 421 8.81 14.64 -3.49
C GLU A 421 9.14 14.54 -2.00
N ASP A 422 8.15 14.80 -1.14
CA ASP A 422 8.28 14.73 0.33
C ASP A 422 8.73 13.34 0.82
N VAL A 423 8.50 12.28 0.03
CA VAL A 423 8.78 10.89 0.41
C VAL A 423 10.02 10.32 -0.28
N TYR A 424 10.19 10.62 -1.57
CA TYR A 424 11.20 9.94 -2.39
C TYR A 424 12.47 10.75 -2.65
N ASP A 425 12.46 12.05 -2.32
CA ASP A 425 13.62 12.95 -2.42
C ASP A 425 14.30 12.87 -3.80
N TYR A 426 13.57 13.31 -4.83
CA TYR A 426 14.08 13.24 -6.21
C TYR A 426 15.30 14.13 -6.47
N GLU A 427 15.57 15.13 -5.61
CA GLU A 427 16.73 15.99 -5.70
C GLU A 427 18.04 15.21 -5.51
N LYS A 428 18.03 14.13 -4.74
CA LYS A 428 19.19 13.22 -4.61
C LYS A 428 19.58 12.53 -5.92
N GLY A 429 18.70 12.53 -6.92
CA GLY A 429 18.97 11.94 -8.23
C GLY A 429 19.37 10.46 -8.16
N GLU A 430 20.43 10.10 -8.91
CA GLU A 430 20.91 8.72 -9.01
C GLU A 430 21.91 8.32 -7.90
N VAL A 431 22.05 9.13 -6.85
CA VAL A 431 22.94 8.81 -5.73
C VAL A 431 22.39 7.62 -4.96
N VAL A 432 23.18 6.58 -4.80
CA VAL A 432 22.82 5.33 -4.11
C VAL A 432 22.82 5.53 -2.59
N TYR A 433 23.64 6.44 -2.10
CA TYR A 433 23.80 6.73 -0.67
C TYR A 433 22.84 7.82 -0.20
N GLY A 434 22.41 7.74 1.04
CA GLY A 434 21.53 8.67 1.72
C GLY A 434 22.20 9.98 2.17
#